data_abab389568ee41beb96a9cbd97e9d4da
#
_entry.id   abab389568ee41beb96a9cbd97e9d4da
#
_cell.length_a   1.000
_cell.length_b   1.000
_cell.length_c   1.000
_cell.angle_alpha   90.00
_cell.angle_beta   90.00
_cell.angle_gamma   90.00
#
_symmetry.space_group_name_H-M   'P 1'
#
loop_
_entity.id
_entity.type
_entity.pdbx_description
1 polymer ?
#
loop_
_entity_poly.entity_id
_entity_poly.type
_entity_poly.pdbx_seq_one_letter_code
_entity_poly.pdbx_strand_id
1 'polypeptide(L)'
;DYGHRLVLDLYPTEEADPLMALLKSEENRPVPAESPRKDDRPEISRLVTVVIDPGHGGEDPGAVGRGGNYEKNVTLSIARRLKAKMDGEPAMRSLLTRDGDYFIPLQQRVHKARRVRADLFVSVHADAFVKPTARGSSVFVLSESGASSSAARWLAQKENAADLIGGVSQAVKDPHLARTLLDLSQTATINDSLKLGKDVLGELGRINTLHKATVEQAGFAVLKAPDIPSILVETAFISNPEEEARLSDGGYQDQMAEAILRGIKRYFSKNPPLAKSKLTLLD
;
A
#
# COMPACT_ATOMS: atom_id res chain seq x y z
N ASP A 1 -10.48 -51.81 -42.82
CA ASP A 1 -11.59 -51.17 -43.55
C ASP A 1 -12.64 -50.71 -42.56
N TYR A 2 -12.66 -49.44 -42.30
CA TYR A 2 -13.71 -48.82 -41.49
C TYR A 2 -14.88 -48.54 -42.42
N GLY A 3 -16.02 -49.17 -42.19
CA GLY A 3 -17.25 -49.01 -42.98
C GLY A 3 -17.73 -47.57 -43.05
N HIS A 4 -18.66 -47.27 -43.95
CA HIS A 4 -19.23 -45.96 -44.14
C HIS A 4 -19.84 -45.42 -42.83
N ARG A 5 -19.44 -44.21 -42.43
CA ARG A 5 -20.00 -43.53 -41.27
C ARG A 5 -20.85 -42.35 -41.72
N LEU A 6 -22.03 -42.22 -41.19
CA LEU A 6 -22.83 -41.01 -41.24
C LEU A 6 -22.54 -40.22 -39.94
N VAL A 7 -21.98 -39.04 -40.09
CA VAL A 7 -21.79 -38.11 -38.98
C VAL A 7 -22.87 -37.04 -39.12
N LEU A 8 -23.68 -36.87 -38.05
CA LEU A 8 -24.71 -35.86 -37.99
C LEU A 8 -24.29 -34.87 -36.89
N ASP A 9 -23.86 -33.68 -37.26
CA ASP A 9 -23.56 -32.60 -36.35
C ASP A 9 -24.81 -31.74 -36.17
N LEU A 10 -25.32 -31.70 -34.94
CA LEU A 10 -26.47 -30.86 -34.56
C LEU A 10 -25.97 -29.58 -33.94
N TYR A 11 -26.19 -28.47 -34.60
CA TYR A 11 -25.95 -27.14 -34.04
C TYR A 11 -27.27 -26.54 -33.59
N PRO A 12 -27.34 -25.92 -32.41
CA PRO A 12 -28.52 -25.13 -32.00
C PRO A 12 -28.69 -23.98 -33.01
N THR A 13 -29.93 -23.76 -33.43
CA THR A 13 -30.29 -22.65 -34.34
C THR A 13 -30.14 -21.27 -33.72
N GLU A 14 -30.04 -21.19 -32.40
CA GLU A 14 -29.69 -19.98 -31.67
C GLU A 14 -28.62 -20.36 -30.66
N GLU A 15 -27.48 -19.67 -30.68
CA GLU A 15 -26.52 -19.74 -29.61
C GLU A 15 -27.19 -19.15 -28.35
N ALA A 16 -27.51 -19.99 -27.39
CA ALA A 16 -27.96 -19.56 -26.08
C ALA A 16 -26.73 -19.02 -25.36
N ASP A 17 -26.30 -17.78 -25.67
CA ASP A 17 -25.37 -17.05 -24.85
C ASP A 17 -26.11 -16.66 -23.57
N PRO A 18 -25.76 -17.26 -22.41
CA PRO A 18 -26.41 -16.94 -21.12
C PRO A 18 -26.31 -15.46 -20.78
N LEU A 19 -25.26 -14.78 -21.25
CA LEU A 19 -25.02 -13.35 -21.03
C LEU A 19 -26.01 -12.49 -21.85
N MET A 20 -26.27 -12.87 -23.11
CA MET A 20 -27.24 -12.18 -23.96
C MET A 20 -28.68 -12.42 -23.51
N ALA A 21 -29.00 -13.58 -22.96
CA ALA A 21 -30.29 -13.85 -22.35
C ALA A 21 -30.51 -12.99 -21.09
N LEU A 22 -29.47 -12.79 -20.29
CA LEU A 22 -29.51 -11.92 -19.12
C LEU A 22 -29.66 -10.44 -19.50
N LEU A 23 -28.95 -9.95 -20.51
CA LEU A 23 -29.05 -8.57 -21.00
C LEU A 23 -30.47 -8.28 -21.57
N LYS A 24 -31.02 -9.20 -22.35
CA LYS A 24 -32.41 -9.07 -22.85
C LYS A 24 -33.47 -9.11 -21.74
N SER A 25 -33.23 -9.83 -20.66
CA SER A 25 -34.12 -9.85 -19.50
C SER A 25 -34.08 -8.56 -18.68
N GLU A 26 -32.96 -7.86 -18.68
CA GLU A 26 -32.79 -6.54 -18.02
C GLU A 26 -33.43 -5.41 -18.86
N GLU A 27 -33.33 -5.46 -20.20
CA GLU A 27 -33.95 -4.45 -21.08
C GLU A 27 -35.50 -4.44 -21.04
N ASN A 28 -36.13 -5.56 -20.72
CA ASN A 28 -37.59 -5.70 -20.63
C ASN A 28 -38.15 -5.53 -19.22
N ARG A 29 -37.35 -5.12 -18.24
CA ARG A 29 -37.83 -4.84 -16.91
C ARG A 29 -38.53 -3.47 -16.89
N PRO A 30 -39.83 -3.38 -16.58
CA PRO A 30 -40.48 -2.09 -16.46
C PRO A 30 -39.75 -1.30 -15.35
N VAL A 31 -39.20 -0.15 -15.73
CA VAL A 31 -38.57 0.78 -14.78
C VAL A 31 -39.70 1.25 -13.83
N PRO A 32 -39.66 0.87 -12.55
CA PRO A 32 -40.60 1.46 -11.60
C PRO A 32 -40.29 2.95 -11.50
N ALA A 33 -41.30 3.81 -11.62
CA ALA A 33 -41.16 5.23 -11.39
C ALA A 33 -40.48 5.46 -10.04
N GLU A 34 -39.30 6.04 -10.04
CA GLU A 34 -38.55 6.40 -8.84
C GLU A 34 -39.32 7.44 -8.05
N SER A 35 -40.01 6.99 -7.00
CA SER A 35 -40.28 7.84 -5.86
C SER A 35 -38.97 8.10 -5.15
N PRO A 36 -38.65 9.32 -4.69
CA PRO A 36 -37.45 9.59 -3.93
C PRO A 36 -37.55 8.87 -2.58
N ARG A 37 -37.12 7.62 -2.52
CA ARG A 37 -36.91 6.94 -1.26
C ARG A 37 -35.62 7.54 -0.66
N LYS A 38 -35.78 8.29 0.42
CA LYS A 38 -34.72 8.46 1.40
C LYS A 38 -34.26 7.04 1.76
N ASP A 39 -33.07 6.71 1.35
CA ASP A 39 -32.46 5.43 1.66
C ASP A 39 -32.02 5.47 3.14
N ASP A 40 -32.97 5.14 4.04
CA ASP A 40 -32.74 4.95 5.48
C ASP A 40 -32.11 3.57 5.77
N ARG A 41 -31.40 2.98 4.80
CA ARG A 41 -30.54 1.85 5.11
C ARG A 41 -29.36 2.39 5.92
N PRO A 42 -29.10 1.84 7.12
CA PRO A 42 -27.89 2.21 7.83
C PRO A 42 -26.73 1.90 6.90
N GLU A 43 -26.08 2.93 6.41
CA GLU A 43 -24.82 2.83 5.71
C GLU A 43 -23.85 2.21 6.72
N ILE A 44 -23.63 0.88 6.62
CA ILE A 44 -22.62 0.19 7.42
C ILE A 44 -21.30 0.69 6.86
N SER A 45 -20.93 1.88 7.26
CA SER A 45 -19.63 2.45 6.95
C SER A 45 -18.61 1.62 7.70
N ARG A 46 -18.01 0.69 6.99
CA ARG A 46 -16.91 -0.12 7.51
C ARG A 46 -15.73 0.80 7.81
N LEU A 47 -15.16 0.67 9.01
CA LEU A 47 -13.93 1.38 9.35
C LEU A 47 -12.82 1.04 8.37
N VAL A 48 -12.19 2.08 7.82
CA VAL A 48 -10.97 1.94 7.04
C VAL A 48 -9.85 1.47 7.96
N THR A 49 -9.20 0.37 7.59
CA THR A 49 -8.08 -0.19 8.36
C THR A 49 -6.77 0.15 7.67
N VAL A 50 -5.93 0.94 8.32
CA VAL A 50 -4.60 1.31 7.83
C VAL A 50 -3.53 0.64 8.68
N VAL A 51 -2.60 -0.06 8.05
CA VAL A 51 -1.39 -0.55 8.73
C VAL A 51 -0.27 0.44 8.47
N ILE A 52 0.31 0.93 9.54
CA ILE A 52 1.46 1.83 9.54
C ILE A 52 2.67 1.00 9.93
N ASP A 53 3.71 1.05 9.11
CA ASP A 53 4.93 0.29 9.28
C ASP A 53 6.09 1.23 9.60
N PRO A 54 6.51 1.37 10.85
CA PRO A 54 7.76 2.06 11.16
C PRO A 54 8.94 1.24 10.64
N GLY A 55 9.71 1.77 9.68
CA GLY A 55 10.88 1.09 9.15
C GLY A 55 11.88 0.70 10.23
N HIS A 56 12.66 -0.36 9.96
CA HIS A 56 13.74 -0.85 10.85
C HIS A 56 13.26 -1.32 12.23
N GLY A 57 14.15 -1.35 13.21
CA GLY A 57 13.87 -1.72 14.61
C GLY A 57 14.79 -2.80 15.17
N GLY A 58 14.98 -2.83 16.48
CA GLY A 58 15.88 -3.78 17.15
C GLY A 58 17.32 -3.69 16.66
N GLU A 59 17.85 -4.79 16.14
CA GLU A 59 19.21 -4.91 15.61
C GLU A 59 19.43 -4.08 14.34
N ASP A 60 18.36 -3.77 13.61
CA ASP A 60 18.41 -2.91 12.44
C ASP A 60 18.17 -1.45 12.82
N PRO A 61 19.21 -0.61 12.94
CA PRO A 61 19.08 0.78 13.32
C PRO A 61 18.49 1.65 12.19
N GLY A 62 18.49 1.16 10.94
CA GLY A 62 18.32 1.98 9.75
C GLY A 62 19.51 2.89 9.50
N ALA A 63 19.29 4.01 8.88
CA ALA A 63 20.30 5.05 8.72
C ALA A 63 20.61 5.74 10.06
N VAL A 64 21.84 6.24 10.15
CA VAL A 64 22.31 6.99 11.33
C VAL A 64 22.65 8.41 10.89
N GLY A 65 22.02 9.37 11.53
CA GLY A 65 22.30 10.78 11.32
C GLY A 65 23.67 11.19 11.89
N ARG A 66 24.16 12.32 11.48
CA ARG A 66 25.46 12.85 11.96
C ARG A 66 25.42 13.23 13.43
N GLY A 67 24.25 13.60 13.94
CA GLY A 67 23.99 13.87 15.36
C GLY A 67 23.78 12.61 16.20
N GLY A 68 23.85 11.42 15.60
CA GLY A 68 23.71 10.13 16.27
C GLY A 68 22.25 9.65 16.38
N ASN A 69 21.32 10.30 15.72
CA ASN A 69 19.92 9.85 15.69
C ASN A 69 19.78 8.63 14.78
N TYR A 70 19.07 7.60 15.27
CA TYR A 70 18.76 6.39 14.50
C TYR A 70 17.44 6.54 13.78
N GLU A 71 17.40 6.13 12.53
CA GLU A 71 16.18 6.13 11.72
C GLU A 71 15.05 5.37 12.39
N LYS A 72 15.32 4.18 12.94
CA LYS A 72 14.32 3.36 13.65
C LYS A 72 13.53 4.10 14.72
N ASN A 73 14.17 5.09 15.40
CA ASN A 73 13.52 5.87 16.44
C ASN A 73 12.64 6.97 15.86
N VAL A 74 13.12 7.63 14.82
CA VAL A 74 12.37 8.67 14.08
C VAL A 74 11.13 8.09 13.45
N THR A 75 11.25 6.97 12.72
CA THR A 75 10.15 6.30 12.04
C THR A 75 9.08 5.83 13.03
N LEU A 76 9.49 5.26 14.18
CA LEU A 76 8.57 4.85 15.24
C LEU A 76 7.82 6.04 15.85
N SER A 77 8.52 7.16 16.06
CA SER A 77 7.92 8.37 16.62
C SER A 77 6.85 8.96 15.67
N ILE A 78 7.18 9.10 14.38
CA ILE A 78 6.24 9.60 13.38
C ILE A 78 5.05 8.64 13.23
N ALA A 79 5.30 7.33 13.18
CA ALA A 79 4.25 6.32 13.04
C ALA A 79 3.27 6.32 14.23
N ARG A 80 3.76 6.49 15.47
CA ARG A 80 2.91 6.62 16.67
C ARG A 80 2.02 7.86 16.62
N ARG A 81 2.56 9.00 16.16
CA ARG A 81 1.80 10.24 15.96
C ARG A 81 0.74 10.09 14.87
N LEU A 82 1.11 9.46 13.75
CA LEU A 82 0.17 9.15 12.68
C LEU A 82 -0.96 8.24 13.17
N LYS A 83 -0.60 7.18 13.94
CA LYS A 83 -1.59 6.30 14.57
C LYS A 83 -2.55 7.07 15.48
N ALA A 84 -2.03 7.89 16.38
CA ALA A 84 -2.86 8.66 17.32
C ALA A 84 -3.84 9.59 16.58
N LYS A 85 -3.38 10.23 15.50
CA LYS A 85 -4.24 11.09 14.65
C LYS A 85 -5.31 10.29 13.92
N MET A 86 -4.96 9.12 13.36
CA MET A 86 -5.91 8.24 12.68
C MET A 86 -6.96 7.66 13.61
N ASP A 87 -6.56 7.27 14.82
CA ASP A 87 -7.49 6.72 15.81
C ASP A 87 -8.47 7.79 16.34
N GLY A 88 -8.18 9.07 16.13
CA GLY A 88 -9.11 10.18 16.34
C GLY A 88 -10.15 10.37 15.23
N GLU A 89 -10.00 9.69 14.09
CA GLU A 89 -10.93 9.78 12.96
C GLU A 89 -12.04 8.72 13.09
N PRO A 90 -13.33 9.11 13.10
CA PRO A 90 -14.42 8.17 13.42
C PRO A 90 -14.59 7.03 12.40
N ALA A 91 -14.11 7.22 11.15
CA ALA A 91 -14.22 6.22 10.08
C ALA A 91 -12.94 5.40 9.88
N MET A 92 -11.92 5.57 10.73
CA MET A 92 -10.62 4.94 10.58
C MET A 92 -10.20 4.18 11.82
N ARG A 93 -9.39 3.17 11.64
CA ARG A 93 -8.57 2.54 12.67
C ARG A 93 -7.18 2.27 12.12
N SER A 94 -6.19 2.33 12.97
CA SER A 94 -4.83 2.08 12.56
C SER A 94 -4.13 1.05 13.45
N LEU A 95 -3.16 0.36 12.86
CA LEU A 95 -2.36 -0.67 13.51
C LEU A 95 -0.89 -0.44 13.14
N LEU A 96 -0.01 -0.55 14.12
CA LEU A 96 1.44 -0.53 13.87
C LEU A 96 1.94 -1.95 13.59
N THR A 97 2.90 -2.10 12.68
CA THR A 97 3.61 -3.38 12.54
C THR A 97 4.47 -3.66 13.76
N ARG A 98 5.15 -2.63 14.28
CA ARG A 98 5.84 -2.62 15.59
C ARG A 98 5.46 -1.38 16.39
N ASP A 99 5.31 -1.52 17.68
CA ASP A 99 5.02 -0.47 18.63
C ASP A 99 6.18 -0.19 19.60
N GLY A 100 7.28 -0.92 19.45
CA GLY A 100 8.50 -0.84 20.23
C GLY A 100 9.77 -0.93 19.38
N ASP A 101 10.92 -0.96 20.05
CA ASP A 101 12.23 -1.13 19.42
C ASP A 101 12.58 -2.62 19.32
N TYR A 102 12.02 -3.30 18.31
CA TYR A 102 12.32 -4.68 17.95
C TYR A 102 12.24 -4.86 16.44
N PHE A 103 13.03 -5.79 15.92
CA PHE A 103 13.09 -6.11 14.50
C PHE A 103 11.89 -6.95 14.07
N ILE A 104 11.37 -6.66 12.87
CA ILE A 104 10.36 -7.49 12.19
C ILE A 104 10.81 -7.69 10.74
N PRO A 105 10.96 -8.95 10.29
CA PRO A 105 11.28 -9.26 8.90
C PRO A 105 10.28 -8.64 7.92
N LEU A 106 10.78 -8.20 6.76
CA LEU A 106 9.97 -7.47 5.76
C LEU A 106 8.71 -8.25 5.36
N GLN A 107 8.83 -9.55 5.11
CA GLN A 107 7.69 -10.39 4.76
C GLN A 107 6.65 -10.48 5.90
N GLN A 108 7.08 -10.48 7.15
CA GLN A 108 6.16 -10.52 8.29
C GLN A 108 5.38 -9.21 8.45
N ARG A 109 5.95 -8.06 8.07
CA ARG A 109 5.24 -6.76 8.05
C ARG A 109 4.05 -6.83 7.09
N VAL A 110 4.28 -7.34 5.87
CA VAL A 110 3.24 -7.60 4.87
C VAL A 110 2.19 -8.58 5.39
N HIS A 111 2.61 -9.69 6.01
CA HIS A 111 1.69 -10.68 6.58
C HIS A 111 0.81 -10.11 7.70
N LYS A 112 1.36 -9.22 8.55
CA LYS A 112 0.57 -8.52 9.58
C LYS A 112 -0.54 -7.69 8.93
N ALA A 113 -0.23 -6.93 7.89
CA ALA A 113 -1.22 -6.13 7.17
C ALA A 113 -2.32 -6.99 6.54
N ARG A 114 -1.96 -8.11 5.90
CA ARG A 114 -2.92 -9.03 5.30
C ARG A 114 -3.80 -9.74 6.33
N ARG A 115 -3.23 -10.14 7.48
CA ARG A 115 -3.98 -10.79 8.57
C ARG A 115 -5.12 -9.91 9.10
N VAL A 116 -4.90 -8.62 9.21
CA VAL A 116 -5.91 -7.67 9.68
C VAL A 116 -6.81 -7.16 8.55
N ARG A 117 -6.63 -7.67 7.32
CA ARG A 117 -7.33 -7.22 6.11
C ARG A 117 -7.26 -5.70 5.97
N ALA A 118 -6.04 -5.16 6.02
CA ALA A 118 -5.82 -3.74 5.86
C ALA A 118 -6.35 -3.24 4.50
N ASP A 119 -6.80 -2.00 4.49
CA ASP A 119 -7.19 -1.28 3.27
C ASP A 119 -6.03 -0.53 2.66
N LEU A 120 -5.07 -0.14 3.49
CA LEU A 120 -3.81 0.48 3.09
C LEU A 120 -2.65 0.01 3.97
N PHE A 121 -1.46 0.02 3.37
CA PHE A 121 -0.19 -0.16 4.07
C PHE A 121 0.72 1.04 3.79
N VAL A 122 1.25 1.64 4.86
CA VAL A 122 2.12 2.83 4.78
C VAL A 122 3.39 2.57 5.57
N SER A 123 4.50 2.36 4.87
CA SER A 123 5.83 2.26 5.48
C SER A 123 6.44 3.65 5.62
N VAL A 124 6.98 3.96 6.79
CA VAL A 124 7.55 5.26 7.12
C VAL A 124 9.04 5.12 7.33
N HIS A 125 9.82 5.91 6.59
CA HIS A 125 11.28 5.92 6.56
C HIS A 125 11.85 7.34 6.67
N ALA A 126 13.16 7.43 6.95
CA ALA A 126 13.91 8.68 6.99
C ALA A 126 15.39 8.39 6.64
N ASP A 127 15.61 7.86 5.45
CA ASP A 127 16.87 7.21 5.06
C ASP A 127 18.06 8.17 4.91
N ALA A 128 19.24 7.60 4.76
CA ALA A 128 20.45 8.32 4.36
C ALA A 128 20.64 8.20 2.84
N PHE A 129 21.04 9.29 2.22
CA PHE A 129 21.44 9.28 0.83
C PHE A 129 22.96 9.46 0.68
N VAL A 130 23.51 8.97 -0.44
CA VAL A 130 24.96 9.03 -0.73
C VAL A 130 25.49 10.48 -0.68
N LYS A 131 24.66 11.45 -1.10
CA LYS A 131 25.01 12.87 -1.03
C LYS A 131 24.43 13.49 0.25
N PRO A 132 25.27 14.01 1.16
CA PRO A 132 24.79 14.63 2.41
C PRO A 132 23.93 15.90 2.21
N THR A 133 23.92 16.42 0.98
CA THR A 133 23.09 17.57 0.59
C THR A 133 21.69 17.15 0.11
N ALA A 134 21.42 15.85 0.01
CA ALA A 134 20.08 15.38 -0.32
C ALA A 134 19.10 15.86 0.74
N ARG A 135 17.94 16.31 0.30
CA ARG A 135 16.88 16.84 1.16
C ARG A 135 15.51 16.58 0.57
N GLY A 136 14.53 16.66 1.40
CA GLY A 136 13.14 16.62 0.99
C GLY A 136 12.50 15.26 1.11
N SER A 137 11.18 15.25 1.01
CA SER A 137 10.37 14.03 1.10
C SER A 137 10.20 13.36 -0.25
N SER A 138 10.01 12.04 -0.23
CA SER A 138 9.69 11.23 -1.40
C SER A 138 8.63 10.19 -1.06
N VAL A 139 7.90 9.71 -2.07
CA VAL A 139 6.99 8.58 -1.93
C VAL A 139 7.30 7.55 -3.00
N PHE A 140 7.36 6.30 -2.58
CA PHE A 140 7.67 5.14 -3.41
C PHE A 140 6.52 4.15 -3.43
N VAL A 141 6.37 3.48 -4.57
CA VAL A 141 5.41 2.41 -4.82
C VAL A 141 6.14 1.22 -5.42
N LEU A 142 5.59 0.04 -5.26
CA LEU A 142 6.13 -1.17 -5.85
C LEU A 142 6.19 -1.08 -7.38
N SER A 143 7.29 -1.56 -7.96
CA SER A 143 7.39 -1.93 -9.37
C SER A 143 7.98 -3.32 -9.51
N GLU A 144 7.40 -4.09 -10.39
CA GLU A 144 7.90 -5.42 -10.78
C GLU A 144 8.75 -5.38 -12.04
N SER A 145 8.56 -4.35 -12.87
CA SER A 145 9.23 -4.20 -14.17
C SER A 145 10.53 -3.40 -14.11
N GLY A 146 10.97 -3.00 -12.91
CA GLY A 146 12.19 -2.23 -12.70
C GLY A 146 11.97 -0.96 -11.90
N ALA A 147 13.02 -0.17 -11.70
CA ALA A 147 12.96 1.07 -10.94
C ALA A 147 12.81 2.30 -11.85
N SER A 148 12.05 3.30 -11.41
CA SER A 148 11.83 4.56 -12.12
C SER A 148 13.10 5.41 -12.23
N SER A 149 14.04 5.22 -11.29
CA SER A 149 15.34 5.88 -11.29
C SER A 149 16.43 5.00 -10.68
N SER A 150 17.70 5.37 -10.91
CA SER A 150 18.85 4.71 -10.26
C SER A 150 18.83 4.92 -8.74
N ALA A 151 18.37 6.08 -8.28
CA ALA A 151 18.20 6.39 -6.87
C ALA A 151 17.14 5.48 -6.22
N ALA A 152 15.97 5.33 -6.84
CA ALA A 152 14.91 4.44 -6.37
C ALA A 152 15.38 2.97 -6.34
N ARG A 153 16.15 2.54 -7.33
CA ARG A 153 16.75 1.19 -7.35
C ARG A 153 17.70 0.98 -6.18
N TRP A 154 18.61 1.93 -5.97
CA TRP A 154 19.58 1.86 -4.88
C TRP A 154 18.90 1.82 -3.52
N LEU A 155 17.90 2.69 -3.31
CA LEU A 155 17.12 2.72 -2.07
C LEU A 155 16.41 1.39 -1.83
N ALA A 156 15.70 0.86 -2.84
CA ALA A 156 15.05 -0.44 -2.69
C ALA A 156 16.02 -1.59 -2.38
N GLN A 157 17.23 -1.57 -2.96
CA GLN A 157 18.26 -2.56 -2.63
C GLN A 157 18.70 -2.44 -1.17
N LYS A 158 18.90 -1.22 -0.69
CA LYS A 158 19.28 -0.95 0.68
C LYS A 158 18.20 -1.42 1.66
N GLU A 159 16.96 -1.02 1.44
CA GLU A 159 15.83 -1.39 2.29
C GLU A 159 15.57 -2.92 2.30
N ASN A 160 15.72 -3.56 1.16
CA ASN A 160 15.58 -5.02 1.06
C ASN A 160 16.69 -5.78 1.80
N ALA A 161 17.83 -5.15 2.09
CA ALA A 161 18.91 -5.74 2.86
C ALA A 161 18.66 -5.75 4.37
N ALA A 162 17.62 -5.09 4.87
CA ALA A 162 17.26 -5.05 6.29
C ALA A 162 17.09 -6.45 6.91
N ASP A 163 16.54 -7.41 6.16
CA ASP A 163 16.40 -8.80 6.62
C ASP A 163 17.74 -9.48 6.90
N LEU A 164 18.81 -9.11 6.19
CA LEU A 164 20.17 -9.64 6.43
C LEU A 164 20.74 -9.10 7.75
N ILE A 165 20.45 -7.83 8.06
CA ILE A 165 20.87 -7.20 9.33
C ILE A 165 20.16 -7.86 10.50
N GLY A 166 18.85 -8.14 10.35
CA GLY A 166 18.02 -8.83 11.33
C GLY A 166 18.27 -10.35 11.43
N GLY A 167 19.27 -10.90 10.73
CA GLY A 167 19.66 -12.32 10.81
C GLY A 167 18.70 -13.30 10.14
N VAL A 168 17.84 -12.82 9.23
CA VAL A 168 16.88 -13.66 8.50
C VAL A 168 17.57 -14.34 7.31
N SER A 169 17.63 -15.67 7.31
CA SER A 169 18.10 -16.45 6.15
C SER A 169 17.04 -16.43 5.04
N GLN A 170 17.43 -15.99 3.85
CA GLN A 170 16.56 -16.03 2.66
C GLN A 170 16.44 -17.47 2.15
N ALA A 171 15.43 -18.20 2.61
CA ALA A 171 15.05 -19.46 2.00
C ALA A 171 14.28 -19.18 0.70
N VAL A 172 14.90 -19.49 -0.44
CA VAL A 172 14.26 -19.42 -1.76
C VAL A 172 13.12 -20.45 -1.79
N LYS A 173 11.87 -19.99 -1.87
CA LYS A 173 10.71 -20.82 -2.16
C LYS A 173 10.31 -20.66 -3.61
N ASP A 174 10.25 -21.76 -4.33
CA ASP A 174 9.88 -21.85 -5.75
C ASP A 174 8.40 -21.45 -5.99
N PRO A 175 8.09 -20.55 -6.95
CA PRO A 175 6.75 -19.97 -7.10
C PRO A 175 6.06 -20.24 -8.43
N HIS A 176 6.11 -21.44 -9.00
CA HIS A 176 5.64 -21.61 -10.39
C HIS A 176 4.12 -21.77 -10.64
N LEU A 177 3.25 -21.92 -9.64
CA LEU A 177 1.83 -22.30 -9.88
C LEU A 177 0.74 -21.25 -9.60
N ALA A 178 1.05 -20.05 -9.10
CA ALA A 178 0.02 -19.07 -8.72
C ALA A 178 0.06 -17.75 -9.54
N ARG A 179 0.82 -17.72 -10.63
CA ARG A 179 1.27 -16.45 -11.23
C ARG A 179 0.22 -15.62 -11.96
N THR A 180 -0.71 -16.23 -12.69
CA THR A 180 -1.51 -15.48 -13.67
C THR A 180 -2.68 -14.68 -13.08
N LEU A 181 -3.35 -15.18 -12.03
CA LEU A 181 -4.43 -14.45 -11.35
C LEU A 181 -3.87 -13.41 -10.35
N LEU A 182 -2.66 -13.66 -9.82
CA LEU A 182 -1.93 -12.70 -9.00
C LEU A 182 -1.52 -11.44 -9.81
N ASP A 183 -1.09 -11.60 -11.05
CA ASP A 183 -0.56 -10.50 -11.88
C ASP A 183 -1.62 -9.41 -12.16
N LEU A 184 -2.88 -9.79 -12.42
CA LEU A 184 -3.96 -8.82 -12.66
C LEU A 184 -4.35 -8.07 -11.38
N SER A 185 -4.45 -8.77 -10.26
CA SER A 185 -4.75 -8.18 -8.96
C SER A 185 -3.63 -7.22 -8.54
N GLN A 186 -2.38 -7.58 -8.76
CA GLN A 186 -1.22 -6.80 -8.41
C GLN A 186 -1.11 -5.52 -9.22
N THR A 187 -1.41 -5.57 -10.53
CA THR A 187 -1.44 -4.38 -11.39
C THR A 187 -2.47 -3.35 -10.90
N ALA A 188 -3.67 -3.78 -10.53
CA ALA A 188 -4.71 -2.90 -9.98
C ALA A 188 -4.26 -2.30 -8.65
N THR A 189 -3.68 -3.10 -7.76
CA THR A 189 -3.16 -2.66 -6.46
C THR A 189 -2.01 -1.65 -6.60
N ILE A 190 -1.09 -1.85 -7.57
CA ILE A 190 -0.03 -0.88 -7.87
C ILE A 190 -0.63 0.43 -8.37
N ASN A 191 -1.64 0.40 -9.24
CA ASN A 191 -2.31 1.61 -9.72
C ASN A 191 -2.99 2.38 -8.56
N ASP A 192 -3.61 1.69 -7.63
CA ASP A 192 -4.20 2.31 -6.44
C ASP A 192 -3.12 2.86 -5.49
N SER A 193 -2.00 2.16 -5.36
CA SER A 193 -0.81 2.66 -4.64
C SER A 193 -0.26 3.95 -5.25
N LEU A 194 -0.23 4.06 -6.58
CA LEU A 194 0.21 5.29 -7.28
C LEU A 194 -0.74 6.47 -7.02
N LYS A 195 -2.06 6.23 -7.00
CA LYS A 195 -3.05 7.27 -6.64
C LYS A 195 -2.86 7.74 -5.19
N LEU A 196 -2.73 6.79 -4.26
CA LEU A 196 -2.44 7.06 -2.85
C LEU A 196 -1.13 7.84 -2.70
N GLY A 197 -0.06 7.34 -3.32
CA GLY A 197 1.26 7.97 -3.28
C GLY A 197 1.23 9.40 -3.78
N LYS A 198 0.49 9.68 -4.86
CA LYS A 198 0.33 11.03 -5.41
C LYS A 198 -0.39 11.97 -4.44
N ASP A 199 -1.46 11.51 -3.79
CA ASP A 199 -2.19 12.34 -2.83
C ASP A 199 -1.35 12.61 -1.58
N VAL A 200 -0.59 11.62 -1.07
CA VAL A 200 0.34 11.78 0.07
C VAL A 200 1.51 12.70 -0.30
N LEU A 201 2.16 12.48 -1.45
CA LEU A 201 3.26 13.33 -1.92
C LEU A 201 2.83 14.81 -2.05
N GLY A 202 1.62 15.05 -2.56
CA GLY A 202 1.07 16.39 -2.68
C GLY A 202 0.88 17.09 -1.34
N GLU A 203 0.50 16.38 -0.28
CA GLU A 203 0.37 16.94 1.06
C GLU A 203 1.75 17.14 1.74
N LEU A 204 2.70 16.23 1.51
CA LEU A 204 4.09 16.42 1.98
C LEU A 204 4.74 17.65 1.36
N GLY A 205 4.49 17.91 0.07
CA GLY A 205 5.01 19.08 -0.62
C GLY A 205 4.50 20.44 -0.09
N ARG A 206 3.47 20.45 0.77
CA ARG A 206 2.99 21.66 1.43
C ARG A 206 3.77 22.01 2.70
N ILE A 207 4.46 21.02 3.28
CA ILE A 207 5.17 21.18 4.56
C ILE A 207 6.68 21.03 4.42
N ASN A 208 7.14 20.38 3.37
CA ASN A 208 8.55 20.12 3.11
C ASN A 208 8.87 20.25 1.61
N THR A 209 10.14 20.49 1.29
CA THR A 209 10.64 20.33 -0.08
C THR A 209 10.46 18.87 -0.51
N LEU A 210 10.08 18.66 -1.75
CA LEU A 210 10.06 17.31 -2.31
C LEU A 210 11.43 16.99 -2.93
N HIS A 211 11.99 15.83 -2.60
CA HIS A 211 13.19 15.33 -3.26
C HIS A 211 12.90 14.97 -4.73
N LYS A 212 11.72 14.41 -4.97
CA LYS A 212 11.15 14.16 -6.29
C LYS A 212 9.73 14.68 -6.35
N ALA A 213 9.41 15.39 -7.42
CA ALA A 213 8.07 15.94 -7.62
C ALA A 213 7.01 14.91 -8.02
N THR A 214 7.44 13.69 -8.29
CA THR A 214 6.59 12.55 -8.70
C THR A 214 6.84 11.35 -7.81
N VAL A 215 5.82 10.49 -7.69
CA VAL A 215 5.95 9.19 -7.05
C VAL A 215 6.94 8.34 -7.83
N GLU A 216 7.92 7.77 -7.14
CA GLU A 216 8.90 6.87 -7.71
C GLU A 216 8.50 5.40 -7.50
N GLN A 217 9.10 4.50 -8.29
CA GLN A 217 8.79 3.09 -8.24
C GLN A 217 10.08 2.25 -8.21
N ALA A 218 10.08 1.19 -7.38
CA ALA A 218 11.13 0.18 -7.38
C ALA A 218 10.66 -1.11 -6.69
N GLY A 219 11.52 -2.13 -6.68
CA GLY A 219 11.22 -3.45 -6.15
C GLY A 219 11.33 -3.57 -4.63
N PHE A 220 10.62 -2.74 -3.87
CA PHE A 220 10.61 -2.79 -2.40
C PHE A 220 9.92 -4.05 -1.89
N ALA A 221 10.64 -4.88 -1.12
CA ALA A 221 10.11 -6.13 -0.58
C ALA A 221 8.95 -5.91 0.38
N VAL A 222 9.00 -4.84 1.19
CA VAL A 222 7.96 -4.49 2.16
C VAL A 222 6.64 -4.06 1.51
N LEU A 223 6.65 -3.66 0.23
CA LEU A 223 5.45 -3.25 -0.52
C LEU A 223 4.82 -4.39 -1.33
N LYS A 224 5.31 -5.62 -1.22
CA LYS A 224 4.83 -6.77 -1.99
C LYS A 224 3.55 -7.39 -1.41
N ALA A 225 2.55 -6.56 -1.11
CA ALA A 225 1.21 -7.03 -0.79
C ALA A 225 0.37 -7.02 -2.08
N PRO A 226 -0.05 -8.18 -2.62
CA PRO A 226 -0.73 -8.22 -3.91
C PRO A 226 -2.15 -7.65 -3.88
N ASP A 227 -2.72 -7.52 -2.70
CA ASP A 227 -4.12 -7.20 -2.42
C ASP A 227 -4.32 -5.94 -1.56
N ILE A 228 -3.22 -5.22 -1.21
CA ILE A 228 -3.28 -4.03 -0.35
C ILE A 228 -2.51 -2.89 -1.02
N PRO A 229 -3.13 -1.77 -1.39
CA PRO A 229 -2.43 -0.58 -1.83
C PRO A 229 -1.39 -0.15 -0.80
N SER A 230 -0.12 -0.03 -1.22
CA SER A 230 1.03 0.11 -0.33
C SER A 230 1.96 1.21 -0.82
N ILE A 231 2.42 2.06 0.10
CA ILE A 231 3.42 3.09 -0.18
C ILE A 231 4.54 3.06 0.86
N LEU A 232 5.72 3.50 0.46
CA LEU A 232 6.83 3.84 1.35
C LEU A 232 7.05 5.36 1.27
N VAL A 233 7.06 5.99 2.43
CA VAL A 233 7.20 7.43 2.60
C VAL A 233 8.57 7.72 3.20
N GLU A 234 9.46 8.33 2.42
CA GLU A 234 10.67 8.97 2.92
C GLU A 234 10.30 10.35 3.44
N THR A 235 10.31 10.51 4.74
CA THR A 235 9.89 11.76 5.36
C THR A 235 10.88 12.88 5.15
N ALA A 236 12.19 12.57 5.21
CA ALA A 236 13.33 13.44 4.93
C ALA A 236 14.59 12.56 4.94
N PHE A 237 15.77 13.12 4.66
CA PHE A 237 17.03 12.38 4.72
C PHE A 237 17.78 12.65 6.02
N ILE A 238 17.86 11.64 6.91
CA ILE A 238 18.56 11.77 8.21
C ILE A 238 20.07 12.03 8.04
N SER A 239 20.66 11.72 6.87
CA SER A 239 22.05 12.04 6.55
C SER A 239 22.30 13.54 6.35
N ASN A 240 21.27 14.36 6.16
CA ASN A 240 21.36 15.79 6.07
C ASN A 240 21.19 16.40 7.48
N PRO A 241 22.17 17.16 8.03
CA PRO A 241 22.11 17.66 9.40
C PRO A 241 20.92 18.59 9.69
N GLU A 242 20.49 19.39 8.70
CA GLU A 242 19.33 20.28 8.86
C GLU A 242 18.04 19.47 8.95
N GLU A 243 17.91 18.41 8.15
CA GLU A 243 16.76 17.52 8.15
C GLU A 243 16.78 16.60 9.37
N GLU A 244 17.95 16.11 9.81
CA GLU A 244 18.09 15.35 11.05
C GLU A 244 17.58 16.14 12.26
N ALA A 245 17.96 17.42 12.35
CA ALA A 245 17.48 18.30 13.41
C ALA A 245 15.95 18.45 13.39
N ARG A 246 15.37 18.61 12.19
CA ARG A 246 13.91 18.68 12.01
C ARG A 246 13.23 17.35 12.33
N LEU A 247 13.79 16.23 11.86
CA LEU A 247 13.28 14.89 12.15
C LEU A 247 13.28 14.54 13.63
N SER A 248 14.16 15.19 14.43
CA SER A 248 14.20 15.04 15.87
C SER A 248 13.22 15.97 16.59
N ASP A 249 12.63 16.96 15.91
CA ASP A 249 11.66 17.88 16.47
C ASP A 249 10.24 17.28 16.47
N GLY A 250 9.61 17.28 17.64
CA GLY A 250 8.28 16.71 17.79
C GLY A 250 7.19 17.43 17.00
N GLY A 251 7.31 18.75 16.83
CA GLY A 251 6.37 19.54 16.04
C GLY A 251 6.45 19.21 14.56
N TYR A 252 7.67 19.02 14.04
CA TYR A 252 7.86 18.58 12.67
C TYR A 252 7.34 17.15 12.40
N GLN A 253 7.59 16.23 13.36
CA GLN A 253 7.04 14.88 13.29
C GLN A 253 5.50 14.88 13.28
N ASP A 254 4.87 15.77 14.03
CA ASP A 254 3.42 15.96 14.01
C ASP A 254 2.91 16.50 12.67
N GLN A 255 3.62 17.44 12.07
CA GLN A 255 3.30 17.96 10.74
C GLN A 255 3.42 16.88 9.66
N MET A 256 4.46 16.02 9.75
CA MET A 256 4.63 14.87 8.84
C MET A 256 3.47 13.87 8.99
N ALA A 257 3.14 13.48 10.20
CA ALA A 257 2.03 12.59 10.47
C ALA A 257 0.70 13.16 9.95
N GLU A 258 0.47 14.46 10.17
CA GLU A 258 -0.73 15.14 9.68
C GLU A 258 -0.79 15.19 8.16
N ALA A 259 0.33 15.46 7.48
CA ALA A 259 0.38 15.49 6.01
C ALA A 259 0.08 14.10 5.41
N ILE A 260 0.65 13.04 6.00
CA ILE A 260 0.36 11.66 5.57
C ILE A 260 -1.13 11.35 5.76
N LEU A 261 -1.71 11.68 6.92
CA LEU A 261 -3.13 11.47 7.17
C LEU A 261 -4.02 12.22 6.18
N ARG A 262 -3.73 13.49 5.90
CA ARG A 262 -4.49 14.27 4.90
C ARG A 262 -4.42 13.62 3.51
N GLY A 263 -3.24 13.14 3.11
CA GLY A 263 -3.07 12.42 1.85
C GLY A 263 -3.93 11.16 1.78
N ILE A 264 -3.96 10.38 2.85
CA ILE A 264 -4.79 9.16 2.97
C ILE A 264 -6.28 9.52 2.92
N LYS A 265 -6.73 10.52 3.68
CA LYS A 265 -8.13 11.00 3.64
C LYS A 265 -8.52 11.47 2.25
N ARG A 266 -7.65 12.18 1.57
CA ARG A 266 -7.87 12.64 0.19
C ARG A 266 -7.97 11.48 -0.79
N TYR A 267 -7.17 10.44 -0.64
CA TYR A 267 -7.27 9.23 -1.43
C TYR A 267 -8.64 8.56 -1.24
N PHE A 268 -9.07 8.33 0.01
CA PHE A 268 -10.34 7.67 0.29
C PHE A 268 -11.57 8.50 -0.09
N SER A 269 -11.47 9.83 -0.09
CA SER A 269 -12.57 10.69 -0.59
C SER A 269 -12.88 10.47 -2.07
N LYS A 270 -11.89 10.00 -2.84
CA LYS A 270 -12.02 9.71 -4.28
C LYS A 270 -12.18 8.21 -4.56
N ASN A 271 -11.71 7.36 -3.65
CA ASN A 271 -11.67 5.92 -3.78
C ASN A 271 -12.25 5.28 -2.51
N PRO A 272 -13.57 5.35 -2.28
CA PRO A 272 -14.18 4.79 -1.09
C PRO A 272 -13.94 3.28 -1.04
N PRO A 273 -13.64 2.71 0.15
CA PRO A 273 -13.39 1.29 0.29
C PRO A 273 -14.64 0.49 -0.06
N LEU A 274 -14.49 -0.47 -0.96
CA LEU A 274 -15.57 -1.40 -1.29
C LEU A 274 -15.95 -2.20 -0.04
N ALA A 275 -17.26 -2.40 0.19
CA ALA A 275 -17.75 -3.29 1.22
C ALA A 275 -17.17 -4.69 0.94
N LYS A 276 -16.25 -5.17 1.79
CA LYS A 276 -15.72 -6.55 1.67
C LYS A 276 -16.87 -7.48 2.00
N SER A 277 -17.44 -8.16 1.00
CA SER A 277 -18.41 -9.22 1.18
C SER A 277 -17.87 -10.18 2.23
N LYS A 278 -18.69 -10.56 3.21
CA LYS A 278 -18.43 -11.75 4.03
C LYS A 278 -18.53 -12.94 3.07
N LEU A 279 -17.41 -13.42 2.55
CA LEU A 279 -17.37 -14.78 2.06
C LEU A 279 -17.62 -15.65 3.31
N THR A 280 -18.83 -16.13 3.45
CA THR A 280 -19.15 -17.23 4.35
C THR A 280 -18.36 -18.42 3.80
N LEU A 281 -17.27 -18.79 4.46
CA LEU A 281 -16.70 -20.11 4.28
C LEU A 281 -17.81 -21.07 4.74
N LEU A 282 -18.42 -21.72 3.78
CA LEU A 282 -19.22 -22.94 4.04
C LEU A 282 -18.21 -23.99 4.49
N ASP A 283 -18.39 -24.45 5.72
CA ASP A 283 -17.70 -25.60 6.33
C ASP A 283 -17.87 -26.87 5.49
#